data_a27181553f9bc239e3575e70ad68c58f
#
_entry.id   a27181553f9bc239e3575e70ad68c58f
#
_cell.length_a   1.000
_cell.length_b   1.000
_cell.length_c   1.000
_cell.angle_alpha   90.00
_cell.angle_beta   90.00
_cell.angle_gamma   90.00
#
_symmetry.space_group_name_H-M   'P 1'
#
loop_
_entity.id
_entity.type
_entity.pdbx_description
1 polymer ?
#
loop_
_entity_poly.entity_id
_entity_poly.type
_entity_poly.pdbx_seq_one_letter_code
_entity_poly.pdbx_strand_id
1 'polypeptide(L)'
;AENNYQTLITNLEPEEFGNEHIQELYRIRWGIETSFRELKHTIGLVNLHSKKVECIMQEVFARMVMYNFCEIITLHVVIQQKSRKYDYQVNFSKAMSICRHFFKTSVNAHPPDIEALIQKYILPIRQGRTHPRKIRSGTFVSFNYRIA
;
A
#
# COMPACT_ATOMS: atom_id res chain seq x y z
N ALA A 1 -5.21 -29.67 -14.70
CA ALA A 1 -4.70 -28.31 -14.48
C ALA A 1 -5.26 -27.46 -15.60
N GLU A 2 -6.20 -26.54 -15.29
CA GLU A 2 -6.66 -25.56 -16.27
C GLU A 2 -5.49 -24.62 -16.59
N ASN A 3 -5.08 -24.60 -17.84
CA ASN A 3 -4.09 -23.66 -18.33
C ASN A 3 -4.75 -22.27 -18.36
N ASN A 4 -4.57 -21.49 -17.32
CA ASN A 4 -4.97 -20.08 -17.32
C ASN A 4 -4.00 -19.27 -18.16
N TYR A 5 -4.42 -18.92 -19.37
CA TYR A 5 -3.69 -18.00 -20.24
C TYR A 5 -4.07 -16.56 -19.91
N GLN A 6 -3.09 -15.68 -19.87
CA GLN A 6 -3.29 -14.25 -19.78
C GLN A 6 -2.83 -13.62 -21.11
N THR A 7 -3.73 -12.89 -21.75
CA THR A 7 -3.44 -12.17 -22.98
C THR A 7 -3.14 -10.71 -22.67
N LEU A 8 -1.98 -10.22 -23.10
CA LEU A 8 -1.59 -8.82 -22.97
C LEU A 8 -1.45 -8.23 -24.37
N ILE A 9 -1.98 -7.02 -24.54
CA ILE A 9 -1.86 -6.25 -25.78
C ILE A 9 -0.96 -5.06 -25.48
N THR A 10 0.07 -4.86 -26.28
CA THR A 10 1.06 -3.79 -26.14
C THR A 10 1.46 -3.22 -27.49
N ASN A 11 1.91 -2.00 -27.51
CA ASN A 11 2.56 -1.34 -28.66
C ASN A 11 4.08 -1.24 -28.50
N LEU A 12 4.65 -1.95 -27.51
CA LEU A 12 6.10 -2.02 -27.32
C LEU A 12 6.73 -2.97 -28.34
N GLU A 13 7.91 -2.61 -28.83
CA GLU A 13 8.63 -3.38 -29.84
C GLU A 13 9.08 -4.74 -29.27
N PRO A 14 8.72 -5.87 -29.92
CA PRO A 14 9.04 -7.21 -29.40
C PRO A 14 10.54 -7.51 -29.29
N GLU A 15 11.36 -6.85 -30.11
CA GLU A 15 12.81 -7.01 -30.12
C GLU A 15 13.46 -6.38 -28.90
N GLU A 16 12.87 -5.31 -28.37
CA GLU A 16 13.34 -4.62 -27.16
C GLU A 16 12.69 -5.16 -25.90
N PHE A 17 11.40 -5.52 -25.98
CA PHE A 17 10.61 -5.99 -24.85
C PHE A 17 10.12 -7.42 -25.05
N GLY A 18 10.92 -8.39 -24.65
CA GLY A 18 10.52 -9.81 -24.66
C GLY A 18 9.38 -10.10 -23.66
N ASN A 19 8.79 -11.29 -23.79
CA ASN A 19 7.64 -11.72 -22.97
C ASN A 19 7.85 -11.56 -21.46
N GLU A 20 9.04 -11.78 -20.96
CA GLU A 20 9.39 -11.65 -19.55
C GLU A 20 9.31 -10.19 -19.10
N HIS A 21 9.83 -9.26 -19.90
CA HIS A 21 9.74 -7.82 -19.63
C HIS A 21 8.30 -7.33 -19.61
N ILE A 22 7.48 -7.79 -20.56
CA ILE A 22 6.06 -7.43 -20.62
C ILE A 22 5.30 -7.96 -19.39
N GLN A 23 5.59 -9.18 -18.96
CA GLN A 23 4.98 -9.74 -17.73
C GLN A 23 5.40 -8.95 -16.50
N GLU A 24 6.66 -8.52 -16.40
CA GLU A 24 7.13 -7.72 -15.29
C GLU A 24 6.50 -6.33 -15.26
N LEU A 25 6.45 -5.64 -16.39
CA LEU A 25 5.76 -4.36 -16.54
C LEU A 25 4.29 -4.46 -16.14
N TYR A 26 3.61 -5.53 -16.55
CA TYR A 26 2.23 -5.78 -16.15
C TYR A 26 2.10 -6.01 -14.65
N ARG A 27 3.04 -6.72 -14.04
CA ARG A 27 3.08 -6.95 -12.58
C ARG A 27 3.27 -5.65 -11.81
N ILE A 28 4.14 -4.75 -12.28
CA ILE A 28 4.36 -3.44 -11.66
C ILE A 28 3.07 -2.61 -11.66
N ARG A 29 2.26 -2.71 -12.71
CA ARG A 29 0.94 -2.04 -12.78
C ARG A 29 0.03 -2.38 -11.59
N TRP A 30 0.10 -3.60 -11.06
CA TRP A 30 -0.66 -3.99 -9.86
C TRP A 30 -0.31 -3.17 -8.61
N GLY A 31 0.83 -2.53 -8.59
CA GLY A 31 1.20 -1.59 -7.53
C GLY A 31 0.19 -0.46 -7.39
N ILE A 32 -0.38 0.03 -8.51
CA ILE A 32 -1.42 1.07 -8.51
C ILE A 32 -2.67 0.61 -7.77
N GLU A 33 -3.13 -0.61 -8.01
CA GLU A 33 -4.33 -1.15 -7.34
C GLU A 33 -4.09 -1.36 -5.84
N THR A 34 -2.88 -1.77 -5.46
CA THR A 34 -2.48 -1.87 -4.06
C THR A 34 -2.45 -0.50 -3.41
N SER A 35 -1.86 0.51 -4.05
CA SER A 35 -1.83 1.90 -3.58
C SER A 35 -3.23 2.47 -3.37
N PHE A 36 -4.16 2.26 -4.29
CA PHE A 36 -5.55 2.67 -4.12
C PHE A 36 -6.24 1.97 -2.93
N ARG A 37 -5.96 0.69 -2.72
CA ARG A 37 -6.49 -0.04 -1.56
C ARG A 37 -5.94 0.53 -0.26
N GLU A 38 -4.67 0.86 -0.21
CA GLU A 38 -4.01 1.43 0.95
C GLU A 38 -4.50 2.84 1.24
N LEU A 39 -4.63 3.68 0.22
CA LEU A 39 -5.24 5.00 0.34
C LEU A 39 -6.68 4.93 0.88
N LYS A 40 -7.49 4.02 0.36
CA LYS A 40 -8.88 3.87 0.80
C LYS A 40 -9.00 3.37 2.23
N HIS A 41 -8.26 2.32 2.58
CA HIS A 41 -8.50 1.56 3.82
C HIS A 41 -7.47 1.84 4.91
N THR A 42 -6.17 1.85 4.59
CA THR A 42 -5.11 2.07 5.60
C THR A 42 -5.01 3.55 5.97
N ILE A 43 -5.06 4.42 4.99
CA ILE A 43 -5.07 5.88 5.17
C ILE A 43 -6.46 6.36 5.56
N GLY A 44 -7.51 5.72 5.03
CA GLY A 44 -8.89 5.99 5.37
C GLY A 44 -9.56 7.07 4.52
N LEU A 45 -9.17 7.24 3.25
CA LEU A 45 -9.81 8.21 2.34
C LEU A 45 -11.32 7.98 2.13
N VAL A 46 -11.83 6.79 2.46
CA VAL A 46 -13.27 6.50 2.44
C VAL A 46 -14.03 7.12 3.63
N ASN A 47 -13.33 7.60 4.65
CA ASN A 47 -13.91 8.14 5.88
C ASN A 47 -13.50 9.61 6.05
N LEU A 48 -14.24 10.53 5.46
CA LEU A 48 -14.02 11.96 5.62
C LEU A 48 -14.85 12.49 6.79
N HIS A 49 -14.32 13.45 7.55
CA HIS A 49 -14.96 14.00 8.76
C HIS A 49 -15.79 15.22 8.45
N SER A 50 -15.39 16.01 7.47
CA SER A 50 -16.02 17.29 7.16
C SER A 50 -17.09 17.16 6.06
N LYS A 51 -18.05 18.10 6.09
CA LYS A 51 -19.04 18.29 5.02
C LYS A 51 -18.70 19.45 4.10
N LYS A 52 -17.81 20.36 4.53
CA LYS A 52 -17.38 21.51 3.72
C LYS A 52 -16.32 21.11 2.73
N VAL A 53 -16.43 21.55 1.48
CA VAL A 53 -15.54 21.17 0.37
C VAL A 53 -14.09 21.49 0.71
N GLU A 54 -13.80 22.68 1.23
CA GLU A 54 -12.44 23.11 1.58
C GLU A 54 -11.81 22.20 2.63
N CYS A 55 -12.59 21.82 3.64
CA CYS A 55 -12.10 20.90 4.69
C CYS A 55 -11.93 19.47 4.18
N ILE A 56 -12.80 19.02 3.26
CA ILE A 56 -12.63 17.72 2.59
C ILE A 56 -11.33 17.71 1.79
N MET A 57 -11.06 18.77 1.03
CA MET A 57 -9.82 18.89 0.27
C MET A 57 -8.59 18.88 1.19
N GLN A 58 -8.63 19.61 2.31
CA GLN A 58 -7.56 19.57 3.30
C GLN A 58 -7.33 18.16 3.88
N GLU A 59 -8.41 17.44 4.22
CA GLU A 59 -8.29 16.06 4.68
C GLU A 59 -7.69 15.14 3.63
N VAL A 60 -8.10 15.27 2.37
CA VAL A 60 -7.57 14.47 1.25
C VAL A 60 -6.08 14.73 1.09
N PHE A 61 -5.68 16.01 0.97
CA PHE A 61 -4.26 16.37 0.79
C PHE A 61 -3.40 15.95 1.99
N ALA A 62 -3.86 16.15 3.21
CA ALA A 62 -3.13 15.73 4.40
C ALA A 62 -2.90 14.21 4.42
N ARG A 63 -3.89 13.41 3.99
CA ARG A 63 -3.76 11.96 3.90
C ARG A 63 -2.84 11.52 2.76
N MET A 64 -2.87 12.22 1.62
CA MET A 64 -1.94 11.95 0.51
C MET A 64 -0.50 12.27 0.90
N VAL A 65 -0.26 13.38 1.60
CA VAL A 65 1.07 13.72 2.13
C VAL A 65 1.56 12.63 3.08
N MET A 66 0.70 12.17 4.00
CA MET A 66 1.03 11.08 4.92
C MET A 66 1.33 9.77 4.18
N TYR A 67 0.57 9.45 3.13
CA TYR A 67 0.80 8.28 2.29
C TYR A 67 2.16 8.36 1.61
N ASN A 68 2.45 9.47 0.92
CA ASN A 68 3.72 9.67 0.22
C ASN A 68 4.91 9.63 1.18
N PHE A 69 4.78 10.24 2.36
CA PHE A 69 5.81 10.17 3.39
C PHE A 69 6.09 8.72 3.81
N CYS A 70 5.03 7.94 4.08
CA CYS A 70 5.18 6.54 4.46
C CYS A 70 5.80 5.70 3.33
N GLU A 71 5.40 5.94 2.07
CA GLU A 71 5.99 5.27 0.90
C GLU A 71 7.48 5.56 0.78
N ILE A 72 7.88 6.83 0.87
CA ILE A 72 9.30 7.22 0.80
C ILE A 72 10.10 6.50 1.89
N ILE A 73 9.62 6.51 3.13
CA ILE A 73 10.32 5.82 4.23
C ILE A 73 10.39 4.32 3.98
N THR A 74 9.28 3.68 3.55
CA THR A 74 9.26 2.23 3.32
C THR A 74 10.16 1.79 2.17
N LEU A 75 10.38 2.64 1.15
CA LEU A 75 11.32 2.38 0.08
C LEU A 75 12.80 2.35 0.56
N HIS A 76 13.12 3.09 1.61
CA HIS A 76 14.48 3.11 2.19
C HIS A 76 14.71 2.00 3.22
N VAL A 77 13.64 1.35 3.70
CA VAL A 77 13.76 0.28 4.68
C VAL A 77 14.36 -0.97 4.05
N VAL A 78 15.61 -1.26 4.38
CA VAL A 78 16.30 -2.47 3.91
C VAL A 78 15.92 -3.66 4.78
N ILE A 79 15.24 -4.63 4.19
CA ILE A 79 14.91 -5.91 4.85
C ILE A 79 16.06 -6.87 4.60
N GLN A 80 16.78 -7.21 5.66
CA GLN A 80 17.79 -8.26 5.58
C GLN A 80 17.09 -9.62 5.45
N GLN A 81 17.15 -10.19 4.24
CA GLN A 81 16.68 -11.54 3.98
C GLN A 81 17.67 -12.53 4.60
N LYS A 82 17.38 -12.96 5.82
CA LYS A 82 18.13 -14.04 6.48
C LYS A 82 17.74 -15.36 5.83
N SER A 83 18.55 -16.41 6.01
CA SER A 83 18.22 -17.78 5.58
C SER A 83 16.95 -18.26 6.30
N ARG A 84 15.78 -17.93 5.77
CA ARG A 84 14.45 -18.25 6.28
C ARG A 84 13.63 -18.92 5.17
N LYS A 85 12.55 -19.59 5.57
CA LYS A 85 11.64 -20.29 4.66
C LYS A 85 10.97 -19.36 3.62
N TYR A 86 10.79 -18.09 3.94
CA TYR A 86 10.07 -17.12 3.11
C TYR A 86 10.87 -15.83 2.98
N ASP A 87 10.68 -15.14 1.87
CA ASP A 87 11.05 -13.74 1.73
C ASP A 87 10.10 -12.87 2.55
N TYR A 88 10.55 -11.68 2.94
CA TYR A 88 9.79 -10.78 3.79
C TYR A 88 9.63 -9.42 3.11
N GLN A 89 8.50 -8.79 3.40
CA GLN A 89 8.19 -7.43 2.96
C GLN A 89 7.78 -6.56 4.15
N VAL A 90 7.82 -5.25 3.96
CA VAL A 90 7.34 -4.28 4.96
C VAL A 90 5.86 -4.47 5.22
N ASN A 91 5.46 -4.40 6.48
CA ASN A 91 4.06 -4.29 6.85
C ASN A 91 3.60 -2.83 6.73
N PHE A 92 3.06 -2.45 5.58
CA PHE A 92 2.66 -1.07 5.30
C PHE A 92 1.68 -0.49 6.34
N SER A 93 0.71 -1.26 6.82
CA SER A 93 -0.22 -0.80 7.84
C SER A 93 0.48 -0.45 9.17
N LYS A 94 1.51 -1.21 9.54
CA LYS A 94 2.33 -0.89 10.71
C LYS A 94 3.26 0.28 10.47
N ALA A 95 3.89 0.34 9.29
CA ALA A 95 4.69 1.49 8.87
C ALA A 95 3.88 2.78 8.95
N MET A 96 2.66 2.77 8.42
CA MET A 96 1.74 3.90 8.49
C MET A 96 1.42 4.32 9.93
N SER A 97 1.20 3.36 10.82
CA SER A 97 0.96 3.63 12.25
C SER A 97 2.17 4.29 12.92
N ILE A 98 3.38 3.83 12.60
CA ILE A 98 4.64 4.40 13.10
C ILE A 98 4.83 5.82 12.56
N CYS A 99 4.64 6.04 11.26
CA CYS A 99 4.73 7.36 10.64
C CYS A 99 3.72 8.35 11.26
N ARG A 100 2.47 7.92 11.49
CA ARG A 100 1.47 8.75 12.19
C ARG A 100 1.89 9.12 13.60
N HIS A 101 2.49 8.19 14.33
CA HIS A 101 2.99 8.47 15.67
C HIS A 101 4.13 9.48 15.64
N PHE A 102 5.05 9.35 14.70
CA PHE A 102 6.15 10.29 14.49
C PHE A 102 5.65 11.74 14.31
N PHE A 103 4.63 11.96 13.47
CA PHE A 103 4.06 13.29 13.26
C PHE A 103 3.35 13.87 14.50
N LYS A 104 2.95 13.01 15.43
CA LYS A 104 2.35 13.44 16.71
C LYS A 104 3.38 13.71 17.80
N THR A 105 4.63 13.29 17.59
CA THR A 105 5.69 13.47 18.57
C THR A 105 6.09 14.95 18.61
N SER A 106 6.22 15.48 19.82
CA SER A 106 6.60 16.88 20.03
C SER A 106 7.96 17.21 19.39
N VAL A 107 8.05 18.39 18.81
CA VAL A 107 9.28 18.89 18.15
C VAL A 107 10.51 18.87 19.09
N ASN A 108 10.28 18.94 20.40
CA ASN A 108 11.34 18.94 21.42
C ASN A 108 11.72 17.52 21.90
N ALA A 109 11.02 16.49 21.44
CA ALA A 109 11.37 15.11 21.76
C ALA A 109 12.40 14.58 20.75
N HIS A 110 13.32 13.73 21.22
CA HIS A 110 14.26 13.06 20.31
C HIS A 110 13.45 12.18 19.31
N PRO A 111 13.55 12.42 18.00
CA PRO A 111 12.75 11.67 17.03
C PRO A 111 13.14 10.18 17.06
N PRO A 112 12.15 9.27 17.07
CA PRO A 112 12.44 7.85 17.00
C PRO A 112 13.04 7.49 15.63
N ASP A 113 13.91 6.49 15.61
CA ASP A 113 14.38 5.87 14.37
C ASP A 113 13.22 5.07 13.72
N ILE A 114 12.57 5.70 12.76
CA ILE A 114 11.38 5.16 12.10
C ILE A 114 11.73 3.91 11.30
N GLU A 115 12.87 3.92 10.60
CA GLU A 115 13.30 2.79 9.76
C GLU A 115 13.57 1.56 10.62
N ALA A 116 14.30 1.71 11.72
CA ALA A 116 14.54 0.62 12.66
C ALA A 116 13.26 0.09 13.31
N LEU A 117 12.28 0.97 13.55
CA LEU A 117 10.97 0.54 14.06
C LEU A 117 10.19 -0.25 13.01
N ILE A 118 10.19 0.20 11.74
CA ILE A 118 9.49 -0.49 10.65
C ILE A 118 10.11 -1.87 10.39
N GLN A 119 11.45 -1.98 10.43
CA GLN A 119 12.17 -3.25 10.25
C GLN A 119 11.75 -4.35 11.24
N LYS A 120 11.23 -3.99 12.41
CA LYS A 120 10.72 -4.95 13.40
C LYS A 120 9.39 -5.59 12.97
N TYR A 121 8.65 -4.94 12.06
CA TYR A 121 7.31 -5.35 11.64
C TYR A 121 7.28 -5.73 10.16
N ILE A 122 7.83 -6.89 9.86
CA ILE A 122 7.86 -7.44 8.50
C ILE A 122 6.86 -8.58 8.34
N LEU A 123 6.39 -8.82 7.12
CA LEU A 123 5.44 -9.87 6.77
C LEU A 123 6.08 -10.87 5.81
N PRO A 124 5.86 -12.18 5.98
CA PRO A 124 6.33 -13.17 5.04
C PRO A 124 5.56 -13.10 3.72
N ILE A 125 6.28 -13.14 2.60
CA ILE A 125 5.71 -13.27 1.26
C ILE A 125 5.39 -14.77 1.05
N ARG A 126 4.11 -15.11 1.02
CA ARG A 126 3.64 -16.48 0.79
C ARG A 126 3.15 -16.61 -0.64
N GLN A 127 4.02 -17.11 -1.52
CA GLN A 127 3.67 -17.36 -2.92
C GLN A 127 2.57 -18.44 -3.02
N GLY A 128 1.69 -18.30 -4.01
CA GLY A 128 0.65 -19.29 -4.32
C GLY A 128 -0.53 -19.36 -3.33
N ARG A 129 -0.61 -18.45 -2.35
CA ARG A 129 -1.74 -18.41 -1.43
C ARG A 129 -2.95 -17.73 -2.08
N THR A 130 -3.83 -18.52 -2.67
CA THR A 130 -5.11 -18.06 -3.16
C THR A 130 -6.19 -18.25 -2.09
N HIS A 131 -6.95 -17.20 -1.80
CA HIS A 131 -8.17 -17.30 -1.00
C HIS A 131 -9.36 -17.06 -1.92
N PRO A 132 -10.31 -18.00 -2.03
CA PRO A 132 -11.55 -17.74 -2.76
C PRO A 132 -12.22 -16.51 -2.15
N ARG A 133 -12.47 -15.48 -2.98
CA ARG A 133 -13.18 -14.30 -2.54
C ARG A 133 -14.63 -14.70 -2.25
N LYS A 134 -15.07 -14.57 -1.01
CA LYS A 134 -16.49 -14.58 -0.72
C LYS A 134 -17.09 -13.34 -1.37
N ILE A 135 -17.82 -13.55 -2.46
CA ILE A 135 -18.62 -12.48 -3.09
C ILE A 135 -19.72 -12.14 -2.07
N ARG A 136 -19.49 -11.08 -1.31
CA ARG A 136 -20.59 -10.49 -0.53
C ARG A 136 -21.44 -9.74 -1.55
N SER A 137 -22.70 -10.11 -1.69
CA SER A 137 -23.72 -9.33 -2.40
C SER A 137 -23.62 -7.90 -1.87
N GLY A 138 -23.30 -6.96 -2.77
CA GLY A 138 -22.85 -5.64 -2.40
C GLY A 138 -23.83 -4.91 -1.50
N THR A 139 -23.47 -4.72 -0.27
CA THR A 139 -23.95 -3.59 0.51
C THR A 139 -23.25 -2.36 -0.05
N PHE A 140 -23.99 -1.49 -0.67
CA PHE A 140 -23.54 -0.16 -1.06
C PHE A 140 -22.88 0.48 0.15
N VAL A 141 -21.56 0.70 0.10
CA VAL A 141 -20.84 1.41 1.16
C VAL A 141 -21.27 2.86 1.03
N SER A 142 -22.31 3.25 1.76
CA SER A 142 -22.65 4.64 1.93
C SER A 142 -21.45 5.38 2.52
N PHE A 143 -21.24 6.60 2.09
CA PHE A 143 -20.24 7.52 2.62
C PHE A 143 -20.44 7.61 4.14
N ASN A 144 -19.60 6.90 4.90
CA ASN A 144 -19.72 6.89 6.35
C ASN A 144 -19.05 8.15 6.91
N TYR A 145 -19.84 9.17 7.19
CA TYR A 145 -19.39 10.24 8.07
C TYR A 145 -19.18 9.64 9.46
N ARG A 146 -17.96 9.68 9.99
CA ARG A 146 -17.76 9.48 11.41
C ARG A 146 -18.42 10.67 12.12
N ILE A 147 -19.45 10.41 12.88
CA ILE A 147 -19.96 11.35 13.87
C ILE A 147 -18.86 11.50 14.91
N ALA A 148 -18.41 12.73 15.13
CA ALA A 148 -17.38 13.06 16.12
C ALA A 148 -17.88 12.72 17.54
#